data_9c1727fc1256d125ed0ab4777d0c2e4a
#
_entry.id   9c1727fc1256d125ed0ab4777d0c2e4a
#
_cell.length_a   1.000
_cell.length_b   1.000
_cell.length_c   1.000
_cell.angle_alpha   90.00
_cell.angle_beta   90.00
_cell.angle_gamma   90.00
#
_symmetry.space_group_name_H-M   'P 1'
#
loop_
_entity.id
_entity.type
_entity.pdbx_description
1 polymer ?
#
loop_
_entity_poly.entity_id
_entity_poly.type
_entity_poly.pdbx_seq_one_letter_code
_entity_poly.pdbx_strand_id
1 'polypeptide(L)'
;MPNAATTQLVLGALGVVFGDIGTSPIYALRQGVLDAGAATQLIVMGVLSTIVWAVVVVVMLKYICYVMRADNQGEGGIVALTALVRAGCARDGKPAPRALLLVGLFGAAMFYGDSMITPAVSVLSAVEGLRQISMKFDPFVVPGAVAILIALFAFQKRGTATVGRWFGPVMTLWFVWLAGIGAYRIAQHPQVLKALSPWWALHLATERPALAFVILGAVILALTGAEALYADIGHFGRRSIRLAWIAVVFPAILIGYFGQGATLLYQPGSSQQPFFDAAPPWALIPTVVMALLATVIASQAVISGAFSMTSQAIELGFLPRMRVVETSHEHRGQVYVPAVNLILFAAVMFLVVMFRSSERLTAAYGIAVGLTMLATTIQMFSLSRRVWHWSPLAVCAVSVPLLVIDGMLVAANVPKIPQGGWFPVTIGVAMFILMTTWNRGREADATRAAAVVPLTQFLDEVLNDPEPLARVPGTAVYPGSVRGMTPAALRSNVRHNRVLHQTSIFFANLSESAPRVDEKTRIETRSLGNGCYEVVARHGFVERPNLPQLLASLEGRLGEWRYEPKHTTFFLPREEVVKGHPGDAMRDWRKSLFAAMSFHSASSAEYYGLDGEDVVELGIQVVL
;
A
#
# COMPACT_ATOMS: atom_id res chain seq x y z
N MET A 1 -1.78 17.65 28.54
CA MET A 1 -2.88 17.68 27.58
C MET A 1 -2.29 17.55 26.19
N PRO A 2 -2.85 16.77 25.27
CA PRO A 2 -2.35 16.72 23.90
C PRO A 2 -2.49 18.11 23.26
N ASN A 3 -1.45 18.53 22.55
CA ASN A 3 -1.42 19.79 21.81
C ASN A 3 -2.50 19.76 20.71
N ALA A 4 -3.11 20.88 20.33
CA ALA A 4 -4.17 20.94 19.32
C ALA A 4 -3.81 20.18 18.02
N ALA A 5 -2.56 20.25 17.57
CA ALA A 5 -2.03 19.49 16.44
C ALA A 5 -2.11 17.97 16.65
N THR A 6 -1.82 17.48 17.86
CA THR A 6 -1.93 16.04 18.18
C THR A 6 -3.39 15.58 18.15
N THR A 7 -4.33 16.40 18.58
CA THR A 7 -5.77 16.08 18.54
C THR A 7 -6.27 15.97 17.10
N GLN A 8 -5.85 16.87 16.21
CA GLN A 8 -6.19 16.78 14.78
C GLN A 8 -5.64 15.52 14.12
N LEU A 9 -4.39 15.15 14.42
CA LEU A 9 -3.77 13.91 13.91
C LEU A 9 -4.47 12.67 14.46
N VAL A 10 -4.91 12.66 15.72
CA VAL A 10 -5.68 11.54 16.30
C VAL A 10 -7.04 11.43 15.64
N LEU A 11 -7.76 12.53 15.41
CA LEU A 11 -9.03 12.53 14.68
C LEU A 11 -8.85 12.06 13.22
N GLY A 12 -7.79 12.52 12.55
CA GLY A 12 -7.45 12.05 11.21
C GLY A 12 -7.16 10.55 11.18
N ALA A 13 -6.40 10.04 12.15
CA ALA A 13 -6.13 8.61 12.29
C ALA A 13 -7.42 7.80 12.53
N LEU A 14 -8.34 8.28 13.37
CA LEU A 14 -9.64 7.64 13.57
C LEU A 14 -10.43 7.53 12.27
N GLY A 15 -10.37 8.56 11.42
CA GLY A 15 -11.10 8.61 10.16
C GLY A 15 -10.54 7.73 9.06
N VAL A 16 -9.23 7.66 8.92
CA VAL A 16 -8.57 6.99 7.78
C VAL A 16 -7.99 5.63 8.20
N VAL A 17 -7.12 5.62 9.22
CA VAL A 17 -6.37 4.41 9.60
C VAL A 17 -7.26 3.30 10.13
N PHE A 18 -8.28 3.65 10.92
CA PHE A 18 -9.13 2.69 11.63
C PHE A 18 -10.49 2.45 10.97
N GLY A 19 -10.67 2.89 9.72
CA GLY A 19 -11.89 2.64 8.96
C GLY A 19 -12.19 1.17 8.80
N ASP A 20 -11.25 0.42 8.24
CA ASP A 20 -11.43 -1.00 7.92
C ASP A 20 -11.59 -1.87 9.18
N ILE A 21 -10.67 -1.77 10.14
CA ILE A 21 -10.77 -2.53 11.38
C ILE A 21 -12.02 -2.15 12.20
N GLY A 22 -12.49 -0.89 12.07
CA GLY A 22 -13.71 -0.41 12.73
C GLY A 22 -14.99 -0.97 12.13
N THR A 23 -14.98 -1.41 10.88
CA THR A 23 -16.14 -2.02 10.20
C THR A 23 -16.16 -3.54 10.27
N SER A 24 -15.07 -4.18 10.65
CA SER A 24 -14.96 -5.63 10.85
C SER A 24 -16.03 -6.21 11.80
N PRO A 25 -16.47 -5.53 12.89
CA PRO A 25 -17.54 -6.02 13.73
C PRO A 25 -18.87 -6.30 13.00
N ILE A 26 -19.12 -5.69 11.85
CA ILE A 26 -20.36 -5.90 11.09
C ILE A 26 -20.46 -7.34 10.58
N TYR A 27 -19.32 -8.01 10.31
CA TYR A 27 -19.31 -9.31 9.64
C TYR A 27 -18.44 -10.39 10.32
N ALA A 28 -17.41 -10.03 11.10
CA ALA A 28 -16.42 -11.02 11.56
C ALA A 28 -16.98 -12.04 12.57
N LEU A 29 -17.71 -11.59 13.60
CA LEU A 29 -18.32 -12.50 14.58
C LEU A 29 -19.40 -13.36 13.93
N ARG A 30 -20.24 -12.75 13.09
CA ARG A 30 -21.24 -13.46 12.28
C ARG A 30 -20.62 -14.62 11.52
N GLN A 31 -19.56 -14.35 10.78
CA GLN A 31 -18.89 -15.37 9.97
C GLN A 31 -18.33 -16.50 10.83
N GLY A 32 -17.72 -16.18 11.98
CA GLY A 32 -17.22 -17.20 12.91
C GLY A 32 -18.29 -18.15 13.44
N VAL A 33 -19.49 -17.63 13.72
CA VAL A 33 -20.62 -18.44 14.20
C VAL A 33 -21.28 -19.21 13.05
N LEU A 34 -21.38 -18.63 11.85
CA LEU A 34 -21.89 -19.32 10.65
C LEU A 34 -20.97 -20.49 10.24
N ASP A 35 -19.66 -20.28 10.21
CA ASP A 35 -18.68 -21.33 9.91
C ASP A 35 -18.73 -22.48 10.96
N ALA A 36 -19.14 -22.16 12.19
CA ALA A 36 -19.34 -23.15 13.24
C ALA A 36 -20.67 -23.95 13.15
N GLY A 37 -21.61 -23.49 12.34
CA GLY A 37 -22.90 -24.14 12.09
C GLY A 37 -23.92 -24.03 13.22
N ALA A 38 -23.58 -23.52 14.41
CA ALA A 38 -24.48 -23.36 15.56
C ALA A 38 -24.02 -22.24 16.51
N ALA A 39 -24.96 -21.55 17.14
CA ALA A 39 -24.71 -20.51 18.14
C ALA A 39 -24.83 -21.04 19.57
N THR A 40 -24.12 -22.14 19.90
CA THR A 40 -24.09 -22.64 21.27
C THR A 40 -23.22 -21.77 22.18
N GLN A 41 -23.42 -21.83 23.48
CA GLN A 41 -22.65 -21.04 24.44
C GLN A 41 -21.13 -21.25 24.27
N LEU A 42 -20.68 -22.50 24.13
CA LEU A 42 -19.26 -22.81 23.92
C LEU A 42 -18.73 -22.16 22.65
N ILE A 43 -19.49 -22.23 21.55
CA ILE A 43 -19.07 -21.66 20.26
C ILE A 43 -19.02 -20.12 20.33
N VAL A 44 -20.10 -19.47 20.80
CA VAL A 44 -20.14 -17.99 20.87
C VAL A 44 -19.04 -17.45 21.78
N MET A 45 -18.88 -18.03 22.98
CA MET A 45 -17.86 -17.63 23.94
C MET A 45 -16.44 -17.91 23.42
N GLY A 46 -16.25 -19.06 22.75
CA GLY A 46 -14.99 -19.44 22.13
C GLY A 46 -14.59 -18.54 20.98
N VAL A 47 -15.52 -18.22 20.06
CA VAL A 47 -15.29 -17.28 18.95
C VAL A 47 -14.95 -15.90 19.48
N LEU A 48 -15.73 -15.37 20.43
CA LEU A 48 -15.45 -14.08 21.07
C LEU A 48 -14.07 -14.05 21.71
N SER A 49 -13.74 -15.05 22.53
CA SER A 49 -12.43 -15.15 23.17
C SER A 49 -11.31 -15.18 22.14
N THR A 50 -11.47 -15.96 21.06
CA THR A 50 -10.46 -16.04 19.98
C THR A 50 -10.30 -14.71 19.26
N ILE A 51 -11.40 -13.98 18.96
CA ILE A 51 -11.34 -12.63 18.36
C ILE A 51 -10.59 -11.67 19.29
N VAL A 52 -10.94 -11.62 20.58
CA VAL A 52 -10.31 -10.74 21.57
C VAL A 52 -8.79 -10.96 21.60
N TRP A 53 -8.36 -12.20 21.76
CA TRP A 53 -6.94 -12.51 21.89
C TRP A 53 -6.21 -12.40 20.57
N ALA A 54 -6.85 -12.67 19.43
CA ALA A 54 -6.28 -12.39 18.11
C ALA A 54 -6.05 -10.88 17.91
N VAL A 55 -7.00 -10.02 18.25
CA VAL A 55 -6.85 -8.56 18.20
C VAL A 55 -5.75 -8.08 19.15
N VAL A 56 -5.68 -8.62 20.37
CA VAL A 56 -4.61 -8.28 21.32
C VAL A 56 -3.24 -8.71 20.78
N VAL A 57 -3.09 -9.94 20.33
CA VAL A 57 -1.77 -10.46 19.91
C VAL A 57 -1.35 -9.87 18.56
N VAL A 58 -2.25 -9.90 17.58
CA VAL A 58 -1.89 -9.49 16.23
C VAL A 58 -1.95 -7.97 16.07
N VAL A 59 -3.06 -7.31 16.40
CA VAL A 59 -3.15 -5.86 16.17
C VAL A 59 -2.34 -5.10 17.20
N MET A 60 -2.56 -5.35 18.49
CA MET A 60 -1.91 -4.55 19.54
C MET A 60 -0.43 -4.91 19.73
N LEU A 61 -0.08 -6.18 19.97
CA LEU A 61 1.30 -6.56 20.26
C LEU A 61 2.15 -6.59 18.98
N LYS A 62 1.69 -7.27 17.90
CA LYS A 62 2.45 -7.37 16.67
C LYS A 62 2.50 -6.03 15.93
N TYR A 63 1.36 -5.44 15.54
CA TYR A 63 1.38 -4.21 14.71
C TYR A 63 1.70 -2.96 15.53
N ILE A 64 0.91 -2.63 16.55
CA ILE A 64 1.05 -1.37 17.32
C ILE A 64 2.35 -1.31 18.12
N CYS A 65 2.78 -2.43 18.74
CA CYS A 65 3.95 -2.42 19.61
C CYS A 65 5.24 -2.80 18.89
N TYR A 66 5.21 -3.70 17.89
CA TYR A 66 6.42 -4.23 17.27
C TYR A 66 6.62 -3.70 15.85
N VAL A 67 5.69 -3.95 14.90
CA VAL A 67 5.84 -3.58 13.48
C VAL A 67 5.95 -2.06 13.29
N MET A 68 5.13 -1.28 13.97
CA MET A 68 5.18 0.19 13.90
C MET A 68 6.50 0.82 14.40
N ARG A 69 7.42 0.05 14.96
CA ARG A 69 8.79 0.53 15.23
C ARG A 69 9.66 0.58 13.98
N ALA A 70 9.29 -0.19 12.96
CA ALA A 70 9.98 -0.26 11.67
C ALA A 70 9.46 0.83 10.74
N ASP A 71 9.53 2.08 11.18
CA ASP A 71 9.26 3.22 10.32
C ASP A 71 10.51 3.61 9.53
N ASN A 72 10.36 3.85 8.26
CA ASN A 72 11.42 4.37 7.40
C ASN A 72 11.29 5.90 7.34
N GLN A 73 11.92 6.60 8.29
CA GLN A 73 11.87 8.07 8.43
C GLN A 73 10.42 8.63 8.42
N GLY A 74 9.53 7.94 9.12
CA GLY A 74 8.12 8.28 9.22
C GLY A 74 7.22 7.52 8.25
N GLU A 75 7.72 6.90 7.19
CA GLU A 75 6.91 6.11 6.25
C GLU A 75 6.80 4.64 6.68
N GLY A 76 5.63 4.04 6.43
CA GLY A 76 5.34 2.65 6.77
C GLY A 76 4.83 1.83 5.58
N GLY A 77 4.32 0.64 5.90
CA GLY A 77 3.83 -0.32 4.91
C GLY A 77 4.90 -1.30 4.43
N ILE A 78 4.46 -2.40 3.78
CA ILE A 78 5.34 -3.51 3.40
C ILE A 78 6.39 -3.10 2.36
N VAL A 79 6.08 -2.13 1.49
CA VAL A 79 7.03 -1.61 0.47
C VAL A 79 8.13 -0.79 1.16
N ALA A 80 7.77 0.11 2.08
CA ALA A 80 8.72 0.88 2.87
C ALA A 80 9.57 -0.03 3.79
N LEU A 81 8.97 -1.07 4.37
CA LEU A 81 9.69 -2.09 5.15
C LEU A 81 10.73 -2.82 4.30
N THR A 82 10.36 -3.19 3.08
CA THR A 82 11.29 -3.86 2.13
C THR A 82 12.46 -2.94 1.77
N ALA A 83 12.20 -1.64 1.55
CA ALA A 83 13.24 -0.64 1.31
C ALA A 83 14.17 -0.48 2.53
N LEU A 84 13.61 -0.45 3.75
CA LEU A 84 14.36 -0.35 5.00
C LEU A 84 15.29 -1.57 5.22
N VAL A 85 14.79 -2.79 4.96
CA VAL A 85 15.60 -4.01 5.04
C VAL A 85 16.73 -3.99 4.00
N ARG A 86 16.44 -3.54 2.77
CA ARG A 86 17.44 -3.39 1.71
C ARG A 86 18.52 -2.38 2.07
N ALA A 87 18.13 -1.22 2.57
CA ALA A 87 19.06 -0.17 3.02
C ALA A 87 19.93 -0.63 4.20
N GLY A 88 19.35 -1.36 5.16
CA GLY A 88 20.08 -1.92 6.28
C GLY A 88 21.15 -2.93 5.84
N CYS A 89 20.81 -3.84 4.93
CA CYS A 89 21.79 -4.78 4.38
C CYS A 89 22.91 -4.07 3.61
N ALA A 90 22.60 -3.00 2.86
CA ALA A 90 23.59 -2.23 2.12
C ALA A 90 24.58 -1.50 3.04
N ARG A 91 24.13 -1.01 4.20
CA ARG A 91 25.00 -0.41 5.23
C ARG A 91 26.00 -1.39 5.81
N ASP A 92 25.61 -2.66 5.92
CA ASP A 92 26.50 -3.75 6.38
C ASP A 92 27.44 -4.25 5.25
N GLY A 93 27.48 -3.58 4.10
CA GLY A 93 28.32 -3.96 2.95
C GLY A 93 27.86 -5.25 2.25
N LYS A 94 26.65 -5.74 2.52
CA LYS A 94 26.10 -6.97 1.94
C LYS A 94 24.82 -6.66 1.14
N PRO A 95 24.69 -7.23 -0.08
CA PRO A 95 23.43 -7.10 -0.81
C PRO A 95 22.30 -7.79 -0.03
N ALA A 96 21.09 -7.21 -0.08
CA ALA A 96 19.93 -7.87 0.50
C ALA A 96 19.67 -9.21 -0.21
N PRO A 97 19.39 -10.29 0.52
CA PRO A 97 19.05 -11.56 -0.09
C PRO A 97 17.84 -11.42 -1.02
N ARG A 98 17.92 -11.93 -2.24
CA ARG A 98 16.81 -11.89 -3.22
C ARG A 98 15.51 -12.46 -2.64
N ALA A 99 15.60 -13.48 -1.79
CA ALA A 99 14.43 -14.05 -1.13
C ALA A 99 13.65 -13.03 -0.29
N LEU A 100 14.34 -12.14 0.44
CA LEU A 100 13.68 -11.10 1.24
C LEU A 100 12.99 -10.07 0.36
N LEU A 101 13.63 -9.67 -0.75
CA LEU A 101 12.98 -8.79 -1.72
C LEU A 101 11.71 -9.45 -2.29
N LEU A 102 11.78 -10.73 -2.67
CA LEU A 102 10.64 -11.46 -3.20
C LEU A 102 9.52 -11.59 -2.16
N VAL A 103 9.83 -11.82 -0.88
CA VAL A 103 8.83 -11.84 0.20
C VAL A 103 8.14 -10.47 0.34
N GLY A 104 8.89 -9.38 0.30
CA GLY A 104 8.33 -8.03 0.37
C GLY A 104 7.42 -7.71 -0.83
N LEU A 105 7.87 -8.02 -2.05
CA LEU A 105 7.07 -7.86 -3.27
C LEU A 105 5.83 -8.75 -3.26
N PHE A 106 5.93 -9.97 -2.72
CA PHE A 106 4.79 -10.86 -2.58
C PHE A 106 3.76 -10.30 -1.59
N GLY A 107 4.19 -9.80 -0.43
CA GLY A 107 3.28 -9.15 0.52
C GLY A 107 2.61 -7.90 -0.06
N ALA A 108 3.36 -7.06 -0.78
CA ALA A 108 2.81 -5.90 -1.48
C ALA A 108 1.79 -6.32 -2.55
N ALA A 109 2.07 -7.39 -3.29
CA ALA A 109 1.15 -7.93 -4.30
C ALA A 109 -0.15 -8.48 -3.67
N MET A 110 -0.07 -9.16 -2.52
CA MET A 110 -1.25 -9.65 -1.80
C MET A 110 -2.11 -8.50 -1.25
N PHE A 111 -1.51 -7.38 -0.86
CA PHE A 111 -2.23 -6.18 -0.44
C PHE A 111 -3.14 -5.61 -1.54
N TYR A 112 -2.78 -5.71 -2.83
CA TYR A 112 -3.70 -5.34 -3.92
C TYR A 112 -4.93 -6.24 -3.96
N GLY A 113 -4.76 -7.55 -3.71
CA GLY A 113 -5.89 -8.48 -3.61
C GLY A 113 -6.83 -8.14 -2.45
N ASP A 114 -6.26 -7.77 -1.30
CA ASP A 114 -6.98 -7.27 -0.13
C ASP A 114 -7.75 -5.98 -0.45
N SER A 115 -7.09 -5.01 -1.09
CA SER A 115 -7.68 -3.71 -1.46
C SER A 115 -8.88 -3.81 -2.42
N MET A 116 -9.03 -4.92 -3.13
CA MET A 116 -10.19 -5.17 -4.01
C MET A 116 -11.37 -5.76 -3.24
N ILE A 117 -11.11 -6.59 -2.22
CA ILE A 117 -12.18 -7.27 -1.48
C ILE A 117 -12.78 -6.36 -0.41
N THR A 118 -11.97 -5.59 0.30
CA THR A 118 -12.40 -4.74 1.42
C THR A 118 -13.58 -3.82 1.06
N PRO A 119 -13.56 -3.03 -0.04
CA PRO A 119 -14.71 -2.20 -0.40
C PRO A 119 -15.96 -3.01 -0.73
N ALA A 120 -15.79 -4.17 -1.39
CA ALA A 120 -16.90 -5.04 -1.77
C ALA A 120 -17.60 -5.63 -0.54
N VAL A 121 -16.83 -6.21 0.41
CA VAL A 121 -17.36 -6.82 1.64
C VAL A 121 -18.00 -5.77 2.53
N SER A 122 -17.29 -4.68 2.80
CA SER A 122 -17.72 -3.66 3.76
C SER A 122 -19.01 -2.97 3.32
N VAL A 123 -19.06 -2.50 2.06
CA VAL A 123 -20.27 -1.83 1.54
C VAL A 123 -21.43 -2.80 1.46
N LEU A 124 -21.20 -4.03 0.93
CA LEU A 124 -22.28 -5.00 0.79
C LEU A 124 -22.86 -5.43 2.14
N SER A 125 -22.01 -5.69 3.16
CA SER A 125 -22.48 -6.06 4.51
C SER A 125 -23.26 -4.93 5.19
N ALA A 126 -22.90 -3.69 4.98
CA ALA A 126 -23.65 -2.55 5.52
C ALA A 126 -25.01 -2.39 4.82
N VAL A 127 -25.05 -2.54 3.47
CA VAL A 127 -26.32 -2.47 2.70
C VAL A 127 -27.23 -3.66 3.02
N GLU A 128 -26.69 -4.85 3.33
CA GLU A 128 -27.47 -6.00 3.82
C GLU A 128 -28.24 -5.67 5.11
N GLY A 129 -27.78 -4.70 5.90
CA GLY A 129 -28.52 -4.19 7.06
C GLY A 129 -29.91 -3.64 6.73
N LEU A 130 -30.18 -3.22 5.50
CA LEU A 130 -31.50 -2.81 5.05
C LEU A 130 -32.54 -3.94 5.13
N ARG A 131 -32.11 -5.20 5.02
CA ARG A 131 -32.99 -6.38 5.18
C ARG A 131 -33.60 -6.45 6.57
N GLN A 132 -32.90 -5.95 7.60
CA GLN A 132 -33.39 -5.93 8.98
C GLN A 132 -34.52 -4.89 9.17
N ILE A 133 -34.53 -3.85 8.34
CA ILE A 133 -35.62 -2.84 8.34
C ILE A 133 -36.85 -3.42 7.65
N SER A 134 -36.68 -4.01 6.46
CA SER A 134 -37.74 -4.70 5.72
C SER A 134 -37.15 -5.61 4.65
N MET A 135 -37.71 -6.83 4.54
CA MET A 135 -37.36 -7.79 3.47
C MET A 135 -37.67 -7.27 2.06
N LYS A 136 -38.50 -6.23 1.92
CA LYS A 136 -38.77 -5.55 0.64
C LYS A 136 -37.51 -4.90 0.05
N PHE A 137 -36.49 -4.63 0.86
CA PHE A 137 -35.22 -4.05 0.41
C PHE A 137 -34.24 -5.08 -0.15
N ASP A 138 -34.52 -6.38 -0.01
CA ASP A 138 -33.62 -7.44 -0.51
C ASP A 138 -33.21 -7.29 -1.98
N PRO A 139 -34.13 -7.01 -2.94
CA PRO A 139 -33.75 -6.80 -4.35
C PRO A 139 -32.85 -5.59 -4.59
N PHE A 140 -32.84 -4.62 -3.66
CA PHE A 140 -32.07 -3.38 -3.77
C PHE A 140 -30.67 -3.47 -3.13
N VAL A 141 -30.33 -4.56 -2.44
CA VAL A 141 -29.03 -4.71 -1.75
C VAL A 141 -27.88 -4.64 -2.75
N VAL A 142 -27.87 -5.48 -3.78
CA VAL A 142 -26.78 -5.48 -4.78
C VAL A 142 -26.78 -4.19 -5.62
N PRO A 143 -27.91 -3.71 -6.18
CA PRO A 143 -27.94 -2.43 -6.89
C PRO A 143 -27.51 -1.24 -6.02
N GLY A 144 -27.93 -1.21 -4.75
CA GLY A 144 -27.54 -0.17 -3.80
C GLY A 144 -26.04 -0.16 -3.52
N ALA A 145 -25.44 -1.35 -3.27
CA ALA A 145 -24.00 -1.49 -3.09
C ALA A 145 -23.23 -1.03 -4.35
N VAL A 146 -23.68 -1.44 -5.54
CA VAL A 146 -23.11 -1.01 -6.82
C VAL A 146 -23.18 0.51 -6.98
N ALA A 147 -24.31 1.13 -6.70
CA ALA A 147 -24.47 2.58 -6.81
C ALA A 147 -23.51 3.34 -5.86
N ILE A 148 -23.39 2.88 -4.61
CA ILE A 148 -22.47 3.46 -3.62
C ILE A 148 -21.03 3.34 -4.11
N LEU A 149 -20.63 2.16 -4.60
CA LEU A 149 -19.27 1.92 -5.07
C LEU A 149 -18.96 2.72 -6.35
N ILE A 150 -19.88 2.85 -7.30
CA ILE A 150 -19.72 3.73 -8.47
C ILE A 150 -19.47 5.16 -8.01
N ALA A 151 -20.29 5.68 -7.09
CA ALA A 151 -20.11 7.01 -6.55
C ALA A 151 -18.74 7.15 -5.88
N LEU A 152 -18.33 6.19 -5.04
CA LEU A 152 -17.06 6.17 -4.34
C LEU A 152 -15.87 6.27 -5.30
N PHE A 153 -15.81 5.42 -6.33
CA PHE A 153 -14.72 5.42 -7.31
C PHE A 153 -14.74 6.65 -8.23
N ALA A 154 -15.91 7.20 -8.55
CA ALA A 154 -16.03 8.43 -9.33
C ALA A 154 -15.51 9.66 -8.58
N PHE A 155 -15.71 9.71 -7.26
CA PHE A 155 -15.26 10.83 -6.42
C PHE A 155 -13.76 10.82 -6.14
N GLN A 156 -13.04 9.72 -6.39
CA GLN A 156 -11.58 9.62 -6.16
C GLN A 156 -10.77 10.73 -6.85
N LYS A 157 -11.18 11.14 -8.06
CA LYS A 157 -10.50 12.19 -8.84
C LYS A 157 -10.47 13.56 -8.15
N ARG A 158 -11.46 13.84 -7.28
CA ARG A 158 -11.56 15.14 -6.58
C ARG A 158 -10.67 15.23 -5.35
N GLY A 159 -9.96 14.16 -5.02
CA GLY A 159 -9.11 14.06 -3.83
C GLY A 159 -9.90 13.89 -2.54
N THR A 160 -9.24 13.32 -1.54
CA THR A 160 -9.82 13.07 -0.22
C THR A 160 -9.75 14.28 0.71
N ALA A 161 -9.02 15.36 0.34
CA ALA A 161 -8.77 16.49 1.22
C ALA A 161 -10.04 17.19 1.70
N THR A 162 -11.02 17.41 0.82
CA THR A 162 -12.27 18.10 1.18
C THR A 162 -13.23 17.23 1.99
N VAL A 163 -13.33 15.94 1.65
CA VAL A 163 -14.23 14.99 2.32
C VAL A 163 -13.57 14.39 3.54
N GLY A 164 -12.25 14.21 3.52
CA GLY A 164 -11.47 13.59 4.59
C GLY A 164 -11.54 14.30 5.94
N ARG A 165 -11.80 15.62 5.95
CA ARG A 165 -12.02 16.36 7.20
C ARG A 165 -13.24 15.86 8.00
N TRP A 166 -14.21 15.25 7.34
CA TRP A 166 -15.39 14.67 7.98
C TRP A 166 -15.20 13.22 8.42
N PHE A 167 -14.17 12.54 7.90
CA PHE A 167 -13.93 11.14 8.23
C PHE A 167 -13.66 10.94 9.73
N GLY A 168 -12.82 11.80 10.32
CA GLY A 168 -12.51 11.74 11.75
C GLY A 168 -13.74 11.85 12.64
N PRO A 169 -14.53 12.94 12.54
CA PRO A 169 -15.76 13.10 13.31
C PRO A 169 -16.78 11.98 13.11
N VAL A 170 -17.02 11.55 11.86
CA VAL A 170 -17.98 10.46 11.55
C VAL A 170 -17.51 9.14 12.14
N MET A 171 -16.22 8.78 12.00
CA MET A 171 -15.69 7.55 12.57
C MET A 171 -15.61 7.60 14.10
N THR A 172 -15.38 8.77 14.69
CA THR A 172 -15.47 8.93 16.15
C THR A 172 -16.89 8.65 16.63
N LEU A 173 -17.91 9.22 15.95
CA LEU A 173 -19.31 8.95 16.25
C LEU A 173 -19.64 7.46 16.05
N TRP A 174 -19.11 6.83 15.00
CA TRP A 174 -19.25 5.41 14.75
C TRP A 174 -18.72 4.56 15.92
N PHE A 175 -17.50 4.81 16.41
CA PHE A 175 -16.93 4.05 17.54
C PHE A 175 -17.72 4.28 18.83
N VAL A 176 -18.19 5.50 19.09
CA VAL A 176 -19.06 5.79 20.23
C VAL A 176 -20.39 5.04 20.09
N TRP A 177 -20.98 5.05 18.89
CA TRP A 177 -22.23 4.35 18.59
C TRP A 177 -22.08 2.83 18.77
N LEU A 178 -21.02 2.25 18.22
CA LEU A 178 -20.69 0.84 18.36
C LEU A 178 -20.54 0.44 19.85
N ALA A 179 -19.79 1.23 20.61
CA ALA A 179 -19.60 1.01 22.05
C ALA A 179 -20.94 1.19 22.82
N GLY A 180 -21.76 2.16 22.45
CA GLY A 180 -23.04 2.42 23.09
C GLY A 180 -24.02 1.24 22.94
N ILE A 181 -24.19 0.73 21.70
CA ILE A 181 -25.03 -0.44 21.45
C ILE A 181 -24.47 -1.69 22.15
N GLY A 182 -23.15 -1.89 22.07
CA GLY A 182 -22.51 -3.01 22.74
C GLY A 182 -22.70 -2.98 24.25
N ALA A 183 -22.45 -1.83 24.88
CA ALA A 183 -22.64 -1.63 26.32
C ALA A 183 -24.10 -1.86 26.76
N TYR A 184 -25.06 -1.38 25.95
CA TYR A 184 -26.48 -1.63 26.22
C TYR A 184 -26.81 -3.13 26.31
N ARG A 185 -26.30 -3.96 25.40
CA ARG A 185 -26.50 -5.42 25.40
C ARG A 185 -25.72 -6.12 26.51
N ILE A 186 -24.50 -5.68 26.78
CA ILE A 186 -23.68 -6.21 27.89
C ILE A 186 -24.38 -5.94 29.24
N ALA A 187 -24.96 -4.76 29.43
CA ALA A 187 -25.67 -4.44 30.66
C ALA A 187 -26.88 -5.35 30.90
N GLN A 188 -27.54 -5.83 29.83
CA GLN A 188 -28.61 -6.82 29.94
C GLN A 188 -28.10 -8.23 30.26
N HIS A 189 -26.91 -8.59 29.72
CA HIS A 189 -26.33 -9.92 29.81
C HIS A 189 -24.84 -9.91 30.12
N PRO A 190 -24.41 -9.46 31.33
CA PRO A 190 -23.01 -9.25 31.68
C PRO A 190 -22.17 -10.53 31.71
N GLN A 191 -22.79 -11.70 31.71
CA GLN A 191 -22.09 -12.99 31.71
C GLN A 191 -21.24 -13.20 30.46
N VAL A 192 -21.53 -12.49 29.34
CA VAL A 192 -20.74 -12.54 28.09
C VAL A 192 -19.30 -12.09 28.34
N LEU A 193 -19.03 -11.22 29.33
CA LEU A 193 -17.70 -10.74 29.68
C LEU A 193 -16.74 -11.85 30.14
N LYS A 194 -17.27 -13.03 30.52
CA LYS A 194 -16.43 -14.19 30.80
C LYS A 194 -15.58 -14.62 29.60
N ALA A 195 -15.98 -14.28 28.36
CA ALA A 195 -15.20 -14.54 27.16
C ALA A 195 -13.92 -13.68 27.03
N LEU A 196 -13.68 -12.69 27.91
CA LEU A 196 -12.37 -12.06 28.07
C LEU A 196 -11.28 -13.05 28.50
N SER A 197 -11.66 -14.11 29.21
CA SER A 197 -10.71 -15.15 29.59
C SER A 197 -10.29 -15.98 28.36
N PRO A 198 -8.97 -16.18 28.13
CA PRO A 198 -8.47 -17.02 27.03
C PRO A 198 -8.89 -18.49 27.23
N TRP A 199 -9.36 -18.85 28.39
CA TRP A 199 -9.84 -20.19 28.70
C TRP A 199 -10.93 -20.66 27.71
N TRP A 200 -11.84 -19.77 27.29
CA TRP A 200 -12.91 -20.13 26.35
C TRP A 200 -12.38 -20.49 24.96
N ALA A 201 -11.37 -19.76 24.47
CA ALA A 201 -10.71 -20.10 23.22
C ALA A 201 -9.97 -21.42 23.30
N LEU A 202 -9.25 -21.67 24.43
CA LEU A 202 -8.54 -22.92 24.69
C LEU A 202 -9.52 -24.09 24.88
N HIS A 203 -10.59 -23.88 25.61
CA HIS A 203 -11.62 -24.91 25.84
C HIS A 203 -12.29 -25.34 24.53
N LEU A 204 -12.63 -24.39 23.67
CA LEU A 204 -13.11 -24.68 22.31
C LEU A 204 -12.09 -25.47 21.49
N ALA A 205 -10.81 -25.09 21.57
CA ALA A 205 -9.72 -25.75 20.82
C ALA A 205 -9.46 -27.19 21.34
N THR A 206 -9.64 -27.44 22.62
CA THR A 206 -9.48 -28.81 23.22
C THR A 206 -10.67 -29.69 22.96
N GLU A 207 -11.91 -29.19 23.13
CA GLU A 207 -13.13 -29.96 22.94
C GLU A 207 -13.43 -30.22 21.45
N ARG A 208 -13.16 -29.23 20.57
CA ARG A 208 -13.49 -29.31 19.14
C ARG A 208 -12.37 -28.73 18.29
N PRO A 209 -11.19 -29.38 18.18
CA PRO A 209 -10.01 -28.81 17.50
C PRO A 209 -10.24 -28.50 16.02
N ALA A 210 -10.94 -29.36 15.30
CA ALA A 210 -11.26 -29.12 13.90
C ALA A 210 -12.16 -27.89 13.71
N LEU A 211 -13.15 -27.71 14.60
CA LEU A 211 -14.03 -26.54 14.56
C LEU A 211 -13.30 -25.27 14.95
N ALA A 212 -12.46 -25.31 15.98
CA ALA A 212 -11.61 -24.17 16.37
C ALA A 212 -10.70 -23.72 15.23
N PHE A 213 -10.15 -24.67 14.46
CA PHE A 213 -9.35 -24.36 13.27
C PHE A 213 -10.17 -23.66 12.16
N VAL A 214 -11.39 -24.13 11.90
CA VAL A 214 -12.30 -23.47 10.94
C VAL A 214 -12.64 -22.04 11.39
N ILE A 215 -12.97 -21.86 12.68
CA ILE A 215 -13.27 -20.57 13.31
C ILE A 215 -12.07 -19.63 13.19
N LEU A 216 -10.83 -20.11 13.36
CA LEU A 216 -9.63 -19.30 13.19
C LEU A 216 -9.54 -18.69 11.79
N GLY A 217 -10.04 -19.39 10.76
CA GLY A 217 -10.18 -18.86 9.41
C GLY A 217 -11.19 -17.71 9.28
N ALA A 218 -12.17 -17.59 10.17
CA ALA A 218 -13.07 -16.44 10.23
C ALA A 218 -12.54 -15.32 11.13
N VAL A 219 -11.80 -15.65 12.18
CA VAL A 219 -11.23 -14.68 13.13
C VAL A 219 -10.29 -13.68 12.44
N ILE A 220 -9.62 -14.09 11.35
CA ILE A 220 -8.76 -13.19 10.56
C ILE A 220 -9.52 -11.96 10.07
N LEU A 221 -10.83 -12.04 9.86
CA LEU A 221 -11.68 -10.92 9.46
C LEU A 221 -11.70 -9.79 10.50
N ALA A 222 -11.52 -10.11 11.77
CA ALA A 222 -11.41 -9.11 12.83
C ALA A 222 -10.02 -8.43 12.88
N LEU A 223 -9.07 -8.91 12.09
CA LEU A 223 -7.69 -8.42 12.01
C LEU A 223 -7.44 -7.60 10.75
N THR A 224 -8.42 -7.52 9.83
CA THR A 224 -8.33 -6.72 8.60
C THR A 224 -8.06 -5.25 8.93
N GLY A 225 -7.34 -4.56 8.07
CA GLY A 225 -6.92 -3.17 8.31
C GLY A 225 -5.65 -3.01 9.16
N ALA A 226 -5.10 -4.09 9.75
CA ALA A 226 -3.85 -4.00 10.51
C ALA A 226 -2.65 -3.61 9.64
N GLU A 227 -2.61 -4.06 8.38
CA GLU A 227 -1.57 -3.65 7.40
C GLU A 227 -1.74 -2.19 6.97
N ALA A 228 -2.99 -1.74 6.75
CA ALA A 228 -3.30 -0.35 6.42
C ALA A 228 -2.85 0.59 7.56
N LEU A 229 -3.04 0.18 8.81
CA LEU A 229 -2.57 0.90 10.00
C LEU A 229 -1.04 1.14 9.96
N TYR A 230 -0.28 0.15 9.50
CA TYR A 230 1.16 0.28 9.35
C TYR A 230 1.53 1.17 8.14
N ALA A 231 0.79 1.07 7.03
CA ALA A 231 1.01 1.88 5.84
C ALA A 231 0.81 3.39 6.11
N ASP A 232 -0.17 3.75 6.94
CA ASP A 232 -0.55 5.14 7.20
C ASP A 232 0.29 5.87 8.26
N ILE A 233 1.38 5.26 8.73
CA ILE A 233 2.30 5.92 9.70
C ILE A 233 2.80 7.25 9.15
N GLY A 234 3.08 7.34 7.85
CA GLY A 234 3.58 8.55 7.20
C GLY A 234 2.65 9.75 7.30
N HIS A 235 1.35 9.50 7.33
CA HIS A 235 0.34 10.57 7.35
C HIS A 235 0.01 11.06 8.76
N PHE A 236 -0.07 10.15 9.74
CA PHE A 236 -0.60 10.48 11.08
C PHE A 236 0.43 10.35 12.20
N GLY A 237 1.54 9.70 11.93
CA GLY A 237 2.58 9.44 12.89
C GLY A 237 2.23 8.35 13.93
N ARG A 238 3.22 7.59 14.33
CA ARG A 238 3.09 6.44 15.23
C ARG A 238 2.39 6.76 16.57
N ARG A 239 2.62 7.96 17.12
CA ARG A 239 2.08 8.36 18.43
C ARG A 239 0.57 8.58 18.38
N SER A 240 0.09 9.25 17.33
CA SER A 240 -1.34 9.54 17.16
C SER A 240 -2.14 8.27 16.89
N ILE A 241 -1.61 7.35 16.07
CA ILE A 241 -2.21 6.05 15.79
C ILE A 241 -2.33 5.22 17.08
N ARG A 242 -1.26 5.14 17.87
CA ARG A 242 -1.29 4.43 19.17
C ARG A 242 -2.33 4.98 20.12
N LEU A 243 -2.41 6.30 20.22
CA LEU A 243 -3.35 6.96 21.13
C LEU A 243 -4.79 6.70 20.70
N ALA A 244 -5.10 6.85 19.41
CA ALA A 244 -6.41 6.54 18.85
C ALA A 244 -6.81 5.08 19.10
N TRP A 245 -5.88 4.14 18.89
CA TRP A 245 -6.11 2.73 19.14
C TRP A 245 -6.47 2.44 20.59
N ILE A 246 -5.60 2.84 21.53
CA ILE A 246 -5.75 2.48 22.94
C ILE A 246 -6.95 3.18 23.59
N ALA A 247 -7.16 4.47 23.25
CA ALA A 247 -8.18 5.27 23.92
C ALA A 247 -9.58 5.10 23.35
N VAL A 248 -9.71 4.79 22.05
CA VAL A 248 -11.03 4.80 21.37
C VAL A 248 -11.32 3.48 20.65
N VAL A 249 -10.47 3.09 19.68
CA VAL A 249 -10.81 2.02 18.74
C VAL A 249 -10.88 0.66 19.42
N PHE A 250 -9.82 0.28 20.11
CA PHE A 250 -9.74 -1.02 20.78
C PHE A 250 -10.87 -1.26 21.79
N PRO A 251 -11.15 -0.36 22.75
CA PRO A 251 -12.28 -0.55 23.65
C PRO A 251 -13.62 -0.56 22.91
N ALA A 252 -13.82 0.30 21.89
CA ALA A 252 -15.10 0.37 21.19
C ALA A 252 -15.40 -0.91 20.41
N ILE A 253 -14.42 -1.46 19.67
CA ILE A 253 -14.63 -2.71 18.92
C ILE A 253 -14.84 -3.89 19.85
N LEU A 254 -14.11 -3.98 20.98
CA LEU A 254 -14.33 -5.05 21.96
C LEU A 254 -15.73 -4.99 22.55
N ILE A 255 -16.16 -3.83 23.01
CA ILE A 255 -17.52 -3.64 23.55
C ILE A 255 -18.56 -4.00 22.48
N GLY A 256 -18.34 -3.62 21.22
CA GLY A 256 -19.20 -3.99 20.10
C GLY A 256 -19.29 -5.49 19.87
N TYR A 257 -18.16 -6.21 19.87
CA TYR A 257 -18.14 -7.69 19.76
C TYR A 257 -18.86 -8.38 20.94
N PHE A 258 -18.60 -7.91 22.16
CA PHE A 258 -19.28 -8.46 23.34
C PHE A 258 -20.79 -8.22 23.32
N GLY A 259 -21.25 -7.05 22.84
CA GLY A 259 -22.66 -6.76 22.66
C GLY A 259 -23.33 -7.72 21.67
N GLN A 260 -22.69 -8.01 20.55
CA GLN A 260 -23.17 -9.01 19.59
C GLN A 260 -23.18 -10.42 20.19
N GLY A 261 -22.14 -10.80 20.95
CA GLY A 261 -22.09 -12.07 21.65
C GLY A 261 -23.20 -12.22 22.68
N ALA A 262 -23.52 -11.15 23.43
CA ALA A 262 -24.65 -11.14 24.34
C ALA A 262 -25.97 -11.37 23.58
N THR A 263 -26.15 -10.74 22.42
CA THR A 263 -27.33 -10.93 21.56
C THR A 263 -27.45 -12.38 21.09
N LEU A 264 -26.36 -12.97 20.59
CA LEU A 264 -26.33 -14.37 20.11
C LEU A 264 -26.67 -15.38 21.21
N LEU A 265 -26.23 -15.13 22.44
CA LEU A 265 -26.45 -16.07 23.58
C LEU A 265 -27.89 -16.06 24.07
N TYR A 266 -28.57 -14.92 23.99
CA TYR A 266 -29.86 -14.71 24.66
C TYR A 266 -31.03 -14.46 23.72
N GLN A 267 -30.78 -14.30 22.42
CA GLN A 267 -31.81 -14.18 21.39
C GLN A 267 -31.60 -15.25 20.31
N PRO A 268 -32.15 -16.48 20.53
CA PRO A 268 -32.10 -17.52 19.51
C PRO A 268 -32.76 -17.05 18.22
N GLY A 269 -32.05 -17.13 17.10
CA GLY A 269 -32.53 -16.60 15.78
C GLY A 269 -31.80 -15.36 15.27
N SER A 270 -31.03 -14.66 16.12
CA SER A 270 -30.20 -13.51 15.73
C SER A 270 -28.88 -13.89 15.01
N SER A 271 -28.68 -15.16 14.71
CA SER A 271 -27.40 -15.68 14.15
C SER A 271 -27.09 -15.15 12.75
N GLN A 272 -28.09 -14.69 12.01
CA GLN A 272 -27.88 -14.19 10.64
C GLN A 272 -27.30 -12.77 10.57
N GLN A 273 -27.65 -11.87 11.50
CA GLN A 273 -27.18 -10.49 11.50
C GLN A 273 -26.96 -9.95 12.92
N PRO A 274 -26.10 -10.58 13.74
CA PRO A 274 -25.96 -10.27 15.16
C PRO A 274 -25.57 -8.82 15.45
N PHE A 275 -24.89 -8.16 14.51
CA PHE A 275 -24.53 -6.75 14.63
C PHE A 275 -25.75 -5.84 14.62
N PHE A 276 -26.64 -6.00 13.64
CA PHE A 276 -27.87 -5.18 13.56
C PHE A 276 -28.90 -5.59 14.60
N ASP A 277 -29.00 -6.88 14.94
CA ASP A 277 -29.89 -7.39 15.98
C ASP A 277 -29.49 -6.95 17.40
N ALA A 278 -28.22 -6.54 17.59
CA ALA A 278 -27.79 -5.93 18.83
C ALA A 278 -28.41 -4.54 19.04
N ALA A 279 -28.78 -3.82 18.00
CA ALA A 279 -29.42 -2.53 18.11
C ALA A 279 -30.86 -2.63 18.67
N PRO A 280 -31.27 -1.77 19.60
CA PRO A 280 -32.66 -1.68 19.99
C PRO A 280 -33.53 -1.16 18.80
N PRO A 281 -34.85 -1.46 18.76
CA PRO A 281 -35.69 -1.15 17.59
C PRO A 281 -35.61 0.30 17.11
N TRP A 282 -35.55 1.25 18.04
CA TRP A 282 -35.43 2.68 17.73
C TRP A 282 -34.07 3.07 17.11
N ALA A 283 -33.02 2.29 17.39
CA ALA A 283 -31.66 2.56 16.93
C ALA A 283 -31.31 1.82 15.64
N LEU A 284 -32.17 0.91 15.15
CA LEU A 284 -31.87 0.08 13.97
C LEU A 284 -31.56 0.93 12.72
N ILE A 285 -32.42 1.90 12.38
CA ILE A 285 -32.21 2.77 11.22
C ILE A 285 -30.93 3.62 11.38
N PRO A 286 -30.71 4.34 12.51
CA PRO A 286 -29.44 5.00 12.75
C PRO A 286 -28.22 4.07 12.64
N THR A 287 -28.31 2.83 13.12
CA THR A 287 -27.21 1.86 13.03
C THR A 287 -26.89 1.50 11.57
N VAL A 288 -27.89 1.27 10.74
CA VAL A 288 -27.69 0.99 9.31
C VAL A 288 -27.06 2.19 8.60
N VAL A 289 -27.53 3.41 8.89
CA VAL A 289 -26.97 4.64 8.30
C VAL A 289 -25.52 4.84 8.73
N MET A 290 -25.22 4.66 10.02
CA MET A 290 -23.85 4.80 10.54
C MET A 290 -22.93 3.73 9.98
N ALA A 291 -23.40 2.47 9.83
CA ALA A 291 -22.65 1.40 9.19
C ALA A 291 -22.33 1.72 7.73
N LEU A 292 -23.30 2.24 6.97
CA LEU A 292 -23.07 2.68 5.58
C LEU A 292 -22.02 3.79 5.49
N LEU A 293 -22.12 4.81 6.33
CA LEU A 293 -21.13 5.90 6.37
C LEU A 293 -19.73 5.38 6.74
N ALA A 294 -19.65 4.53 7.76
CA ALA A 294 -18.37 3.95 8.19
C ALA A 294 -17.74 3.08 7.10
N THR A 295 -18.53 2.26 6.39
CA THR A 295 -18.01 1.38 5.33
C THR A 295 -17.59 2.15 4.08
N VAL A 296 -18.25 3.26 3.75
CA VAL A 296 -17.80 4.16 2.67
C VAL A 296 -16.45 4.79 3.03
N ILE A 297 -16.27 5.24 4.28
CA ILE A 297 -15.00 5.80 4.77
C ILE A 297 -13.90 4.73 4.77
N ALA A 298 -14.20 3.53 5.28
CA ALA A 298 -13.27 2.40 5.28
C ALA A 298 -12.80 2.04 3.87
N SER A 299 -13.74 1.95 2.91
CA SER A 299 -13.44 1.67 1.51
C SER A 299 -12.57 2.75 0.89
N GLN A 300 -12.85 4.03 1.20
CA GLN A 300 -12.06 5.16 0.75
C GLN A 300 -10.61 5.07 1.25
N ALA A 301 -10.42 4.73 2.52
CA ALA A 301 -9.10 4.62 3.13
C ALA A 301 -8.25 3.53 2.46
N VAL A 302 -8.82 2.35 2.23
CA VAL A 302 -8.12 1.22 1.59
C VAL A 302 -7.76 1.53 0.13
N ILE A 303 -8.66 2.17 -0.64
CA ILE A 303 -8.38 2.60 -2.01
C ILE A 303 -7.24 3.62 -2.04
N SER A 304 -7.25 4.61 -1.14
CA SER A 304 -6.16 5.58 -1.02
C SER A 304 -4.84 4.93 -0.61
N GLY A 305 -4.88 3.94 0.28
CA GLY A 305 -3.72 3.13 0.67
C GLY A 305 -3.09 2.39 -0.52
N ALA A 306 -3.93 1.84 -1.42
CA ALA A 306 -3.45 1.20 -2.64
C ALA A 306 -2.77 2.20 -3.59
N PHE A 307 -3.27 3.44 -3.70
CA PHE A 307 -2.60 4.49 -4.49
C PHE A 307 -1.25 4.88 -3.90
N SER A 308 -1.18 5.09 -2.59
CA SER A 308 0.07 5.44 -1.90
C SER A 308 1.11 4.34 -2.04
N MET A 309 0.72 3.07 -1.86
CA MET A 309 1.61 1.93 -2.06
C MET A 309 2.07 1.81 -3.52
N THR A 310 1.20 2.09 -4.49
CA THR A 310 1.56 2.11 -5.92
C THR A 310 2.61 3.19 -6.20
N SER A 311 2.43 4.39 -5.67
CA SER A 311 3.40 5.48 -5.82
C SER A 311 4.76 5.10 -5.24
N GLN A 312 4.80 4.54 -4.03
CA GLN A 312 6.03 4.04 -3.41
C GLN A 312 6.68 2.93 -4.26
N ALA A 313 5.89 2.01 -4.81
CA ALA A 313 6.40 0.91 -5.64
C ALA A 313 6.97 1.40 -6.98
N ILE A 314 6.41 2.46 -7.56
CA ILE A 314 6.95 3.11 -8.77
C ILE A 314 8.31 3.74 -8.48
N GLU A 315 8.40 4.55 -7.43
CA GLU A 315 9.63 5.27 -7.08
C GLU A 315 10.76 4.33 -6.63
N LEU A 316 10.43 3.22 -6.00
CA LEU A 316 11.38 2.17 -5.65
C LEU A 316 11.76 1.23 -6.82
N GLY A 317 11.16 1.46 -8.00
CA GLY A 317 11.47 0.70 -9.21
C GLY A 317 10.84 -0.70 -9.27
N PHE A 318 9.77 -0.94 -8.51
CA PHE A 318 9.03 -2.22 -8.51
C PHE A 318 7.84 -2.24 -9.48
N LEU A 319 7.38 -1.08 -9.93
CA LEU A 319 6.33 -0.92 -10.93
C LEU A 319 6.78 0.08 -12.02
N PRO A 320 6.21 -0.01 -13.24
CA PRO A 320 6.45 0.98 -14.27
C PRO A 320 5.95 2.36 -13.86
N ARG A 321 6.51 3.41 -14.45
CA ARG A 321 6.01 4.76 -14.26
C ARG A 321 4.57 4.84 -14.76
N MET A 322 3.68 5.29 -13.91
CA MET A 322 2.28 5.55 -14.22
C MET A 322 1.96 7.00 -13.88
N ARG A 323 0.92 7.54 -14.52
CA ARG A 323 0.41 8.85 -14.16
C ARG A 323 -0.09 8.81 -12.72
N VAL A 324 0.52 9.63 -11.88
CA VAL A 324 0.11 9.84 -10.49
C VAL A 324 -0.20 11.31 -10.31
N VAL A 325 -1.38 11.62 -9.82
CA VAL A 325 -1.86 13.00 -9.63
C VAL A 325 -1.85 13.30 -8.13
N GLU A 326 -1.18 14.38 -7.73
CA GLU A 326 -1.26 14.86 -6.36
C GLU A 326 -2.61 15.55 -6.15
N THR A 327 -3.36 15.11 -5.14
CA THR A 327 -4.72 15.61 -4.89
C THR A 327 -4.78 16.67 -3.80
N SER A 328 -3.69 16.93 -3.09
CA SER A 328 -3.60 17.96 -2.05
C SER A 328 -2.22 18.60 -2.00
N HIS A 329 -2.17 19.93 -2.02
CA HIS A 329 -0.93 20.70 -1.80
C HIS A 329 -0.58 20.84 -0.31
N GLU A 330 -1.58 20.78 0.58
CA GLU A 330 -1.40 20.93 2.03
C GLU A 330 -1.02 19.62 2.73
N HIS A 331 -1.55 18.50 2.25
CA HIS A 331 -1.29 17.17 2.80
C HIS A 331 -0.47 16.35 1.80
N ARG A 332 0.86 16.50 1.88
CA ARG A 332 1.80 15.74 1.04
C ARG A 332 1.58 14.24 1.19
N GLY A 333 1.54 13.52 0.07
CA GLY A 333 1.37 12.06 0.04
C GLY A 333 -0.04 11.59 -0.32
N GLN A 334 -1.03 12.49 -0.42
CA GLN A 334 -2.33 12.13 -1.00
C GLN A 334 -2.24 12.10 -2.51
N VAL A 335 -2.22 10.90 -3.06
CA VAL A 335 -2.07 10.66 -4.50
C VAL A 335 -3.27 9.93 -5.08
N TYR A 336 -3.54 10.18 -6.35
CA TYR A 336 -4.53 9.49 -7.16
C TYR A 336 -3.83 8.85 -8.37
N VAL A 337 -4.07 7.55 -8.58
CA VAL A 337 -3.50 6.79 -9.71
C VAL A 337 -4.65 6.29 -10.59
N PRO A 338 -4.93 6.97 -11.73
CA PRO A 338 -6.09 6.64 -12.57
C PRO A 338 -6.17 5.19 -13.03
N ALA A 339 -5.03 4.59 -13.42
CA ALA A 339 -4.97 3.21 -13.88
C ALA A 339 -5.35 2.23 -12.74
N VAL A 340 -4.80 2.43 -11.55
CA VAL A 340 -5.12 1.60 -10.38
C VAL A 340 -6.57 1.77 -9.96
N ASN A 341 -7.09 3.02 -9.99
CA ASN A 341 -8.50 3.28 -9.70
C ASN A 341 -9.43 2.50 -10.63
N LEU A 342 -9.14 2.47 -11.93
CA LEU A 342 -9.93 1.74 -12.92
C LEU A 342 -9.87 0.22 -12.67
N ILE A 343 -8.67 -0.31 -12.40
CA ILE A 343 -8.49 -1.75 -12.13
C ILE A 343 -9.22 -2.15 -10.85
N LEU A 344 -9.06 -1.38 -9.77
CA LEU A 344 -9.77 -1.63 -8.50
C LEU A 344 -11.28 -1.54 -8.70
N PHE A 345 -11.77 -0.52 -9.41
CA PHE A 345 -13.20 -0.36 -9.72
C PHE A 345 -13.75 -1.59 -10.44
N ALA A 346 -13.11 -2.01 -11.54
CA ALA A 346 -13.54 -3.17 -12.32
C ALA A 346 -13.55 -4.46 -11.48
N ALA A 347 -12.52 -4.67 -10.66
CA ALA A 347 -12.41 -5.83 -9.79
C ALA A 347 -13.48 -5.84 -8.68
N VAL A 348 -13.69 -4.70 -8.01
CA VAL A 348 -14.71 -4.55 -6.97
C VAL A 348 -16.12 -4.77 -7.55
N MET A 349 -16.41 -4.20 -8.72
CA MET A 349 -17.70 -4.41 -9.40
C MET A 349 -17.90 -5.88 -9.77
N PHE A 350 -16.88 -6.52 -10.32
CA PHE A 350 -16.92 -7.95 -10.64
C PHE A 350 -17.23 -8.79 -9.39
N LEU A 351 -16.55 -8.51 -8.26
CA LEU A 351 -16.76 -9.22 -6.99
C LEU A 351 -18.20 -9.07 -6.48
N VAL A 352 -18.73 -7.85 -6.45
CA VAL A 352 -20.08 -7.58 -5.93
C VAL A 352 -21.15 -8.27 -6.79
N VAL A 353 -21.01 -8.21 -8.12
CA VAL A 353 -21.97 -8.82 -9.05
C VAL A 353 -21.88 -10.35 -9.06
N MET A 354 -20.66 -10.90 -8.92
CA MET A 354 -20.41 -12.34 -8.92
C MET A 354 -20.88 -13.01 -7.63
N PHE A 355 -20.48 -12.46 -6.48
CA PHE A 355 -20.74 -13.10 -5.18
C PHE A 355 -22.10 -12.74 -4.59
N ARG A 356 -22.62 -11.53 -4.81
CA ARG A 356 -23.95 -11.02 -4.40
C ARG A 356 -24.27 -11.05 -2.92
N SER A 357 -23.37 -11.58 -2.07
CA SER A 357 -23.54 -11.59 -0.61
C SER A 357 -22.21 -11.38 0.09
N SER A 358 -22.24 -10.66 1.21
CA SER A 358 -21.06 -10.41 2.04
C SER A 358 -20.50 -11.72 2.61
N GLU A 359 -21.32 -12.70 2.93
CA GLU A 359 -20.92 -14.00 3.44
C GLU A 359 -20.00 -14.76 2.48
N ARG A 360 -20.33 -14.79 1.18
CA ARG A 360 -19.46 -15.43 0.16
C ARG A 360 -18.16 -14.66 -0.05
N LEU A 361 -18.20 -13.33 0.03
CA LEU A 361 -17.01 -12.49 -0.08
C LEU A 361 -16.07 -12.63 1.12
N THR A 362 -16.61 -12.79 2.33
CA THR A 362 -15.78 -12.99 3.54
C THR A 362 -14.98 -14.28 3.50
N ALA A 363 -15.50 -15.34 2.85
CA ALA A 363 -14.75 -16.57 2.60
C ALA A 363 -13.50 -16.33 1.70
N ALA A 364 -13.59 -15.35 0.78
CA ALA A 364 -12.48 -14.98 -0.11
C ALA A 364 -11.40 -14.13 0.58
N TYR A 365 -11.72 -13.44 1.67
CA TYR A 365 -10.94 -12.33 2.21
C TYR A 365 -9.71 -12.78 3.00
N GLY A 366 -9.85 -13.75 3.89
CA GLY A 366 -8.83 -14.06 4.89
C GLY A 366 -7.47 -14.49 4.35
N ILE A 367 -7.41 -15.11 3.16
CA ILE A 367 -6.14 -15.66 2.63
C ILE A 367 -5.17 -14.54 2.21
N ALA A 368 -5.64 -13.47 1.58
CA ALA A 368 -4.79 -12.36 1.14
C ALA A 368 -4.19 -11.62 2.34
N VAL A 369 -5.04 -11.28 3.32
CA VAL A 369 -4.64 -10.63 4.58
C VAL A 369 -3.60 -11.49 5.32
N GLY A 370 -3.85 -12.80 5.48
CA GLY A 370 -2.93 -13.70 6.17
C GLY A 370 -1.56 -13.80 5.49
N LEU A 371 -1.52 -13.86 4.15
CA LEU A 371 -0.28 -13.90 3.39
C LEU A 371 0.51 -12.60 3.50
N THR A 372 -0.15 -11.44 3.51
CA THR A 372 0.50 -10.15 3.73
C THR A 372 1.07 -10.06 5.15
N MET A 373 0.30 -10.47 6.17
CA MET A 373 0.75 -10.52 7.57
C MET A 373 1.96 -11.43 7.76
N LEU A 374 1.97 -12.59 7.12
CA LEU A 374 3.10 -13.53 7.16
C LEU A 374 4.35 -12.92 6.50
N ALA A 375 4.20 -12.28 5.34
CA ALA A 375 5.29 -11.59 4.66
C ALA A 375 5.88 -10.47 5.52
N THR A 376 5.04 -9.67 6.18
CA THR A 376 5.45 -8.63 7.13
C THR A 376 6.26 -9.22 8.29
N THR A 377 5.82 -10.34 8.88
CA THR A 377 6.54 -10.97 9.99
C THR A 377 7.91 -11.51 9.56
N ILE A 378 8.02 -12.11 8.36
CA ILE A 378 9.31 -12.56 7.80
C ILE A 378 10.26 -11.37 7.58
N GLN A 379 9.76 -10.26 7.06
CA GLN A 379 10.55 -9.02 6.88
C GLN A 379 11.01 -8.46 8.24
N MET A 380 10.12 -8.44 9.23
CA MET A 380 10.43 -7.97 10.58
C MET A 380 11.48 -8.85 11.29
N PHE A 381 11.44 -10.17 11.09
CA PHE A 381 12.49 -11.07 11.56
C PHE A 381 13.88 -10.65 11.02
N SER A 382 13.95 -10.38 9.71
CA SER A 382 15.19 -9.94 9.08
C SER A 382 15.63 -8.55 9.56
N LEU A 383 14.70 -7.60 9.68
CA LEU A 383 14.96 -6.24 10.16
C LEU A 383 15.52 -6.25 11.58
N SER A 384 14.84 -6.96 12.50
CA SER A 384 15.25 -7.03 13.91
C SER A 384 16.64 -7.62 14.07
N ARG A 385 16.98 -8.61 13.25
CA ARG A 385 18.30 -9.25 13.30
C ARG A 385 19.39 -8.38 12.69
N ARG A 386 19.15 -7.78 11.52
CA ARG A 386 20.18 -7.13 10.69
C ARG A 386 20.29 -5.63 10.93
N VAL A 387 19.16 -4.95 11.16
CA VAL A 387 19.14 -3.49 11.31
C VAL A 387 19.12 -3.08 12.78
N TRP A 388 18.31 -3.76 13.61
CA TRP A 388 18.25 -3.46 15.03
C TRP A 388 19.28 -4.21 15.88
N HIS A 389 20.02 -5.15 15.26
CA HIS A 389 21.06 -5.95 15.90
C HIS A 389 20.62 -6.69 17.16
N TRP A 390 19.34 -7.10 17.23
CA TRP A 390 18.84 -7.91 18.34
C TRP A 390 19.57 -9.25 18.42
N SER A 391 19.72 -9.79 19.63
CA SER A 391 20.27 -11.12 19.82
C SER A 391 19.42 -12.18 19.11
N PRO A 392 20.01 -13.27 18.59
CA PRO A 392 19.24 -14.34 17.93
C PRO A 392 18.09 -14.87 18.79
N LEU A 393 18.36 -15.03 20.10
CA LEU A 393 17.35 -15.50 21.04
C LEU A 393 16.15 -14.53 21.16
N ALA A 394 16.42 -13.21 21.25
CA ALA A 394 15.35 -12.22 21.32
C ALA A 394 14.52 -12.16 20.03
N VAL A 395 15.19 -12.24 18.86
CA VAL A 395 14.49 -12.29 17.56
C VAL A 395 13.61 -13.53 17.47
N CYS A 396 14.14 -14.70 17.81
CA CYS A 396 13.36 -15.96 17.80
C CYS A 396 12.20 -15.92 18.81
N ALA A 397 12.42 -15.42 20.01
CA ALA A 397 11.41 -15.34 21.04
C ALA A 397 10.19 -14.48 20.65
N VAL A 398 10.42 -13.41 19.85
CA VAL A 398 9.34 -12.54 19.37
C VAL A 398 8.76 -13.05 18.05
N SER A 399 9.62 -13.37 17.07
CA SER A 399 9.17 -13.61 15.70
C SER A 399 8.62 -15.03 15.48
N VAL A 400 9.13 -16.06 16.18
CA VAL A 400 8.66 -17.44 15.99
C VAL A 400 7.20 -17.63 16.42
N PRO A 401 6.77 -17.16 17.61
CA PRO A 401 5.34 -17.22 17.96
C PRO A 401 4.45 -16.48 16.96
N LEU A 402 4.88 -15.31 16.47
CA LEU A 402 4.12 -14.55 15.48
C LEU A 402 4.05 -15.28 14.13
N LEU A 403 5.15 -15.90 13.68
CA LEU A 403 5.16 -16.73 12.46
C LEU A 403 4.24 -17.94 12.58
N VAL A 404 4.18 -18.57 13.77
CA VAL A 404 3.27 -19.70 14.01
C VAL A 404 1.81 -19.23 13.94
N ILE A 405 1.47 -18.10 14.58
CA ILE A 405 0.12 -17.54 14.55
C ILE A 405 -0.27 -17.17 13.12
N ASP A 406 0.57 -16.43 12.39
CA ASP A 406 0.32 -16.05 10.99
C ASP A 406 0.17 -17.31 10.11
N GLY A 407 1.04 -18.30 10.31
CA GLY A 407 0.98 -19.58 9.59
C GLY A 407 -0.31 -20.35 9.86
N MET A 408 -0.80 -20.36 11.09
CA MET A 408 -2.09 -20.97 11.44
C MET A 408 -3.27 -20.22 10.81
N LEU A 409 -3.25 -18.88 10.82
CA LEU A 409 -4.26 -18.04 10.17
C LEU A 409 -4.30 -18.29 8.66
N VAL A 410 -3.15 -18.37 8.00
CA VAL A 410 -3.04 -18.73 6.58
C VAL A 410 -3.57 -20.13 6.34
N ALA A 411 -3.10 -21.12 7.11
CA ALA A 411 -3.49 -22.52 6.95
C ALA A 411 -5.01 -22.72 7.12
N ALA A 412 -5.64 -22.01 8.08
CA ALA A 412 -7.08 -22.05 8.30
C ALA A 412 -7.90 -21.43 7.14
N ASN A 413 -7.28 -20.59 6.29
CA ASN A 413 -7.92 -19.99 5.12
C ASN A 413 -7.64 -20.73 3.80
N VAL A 414 -6.66 -21.66 3.76
CA VAL A 414 -6.37 -22.46 2.55
C VAL A 414 -7.60 -23.23 2.04
N PRO A 415 -8.41 -23.90 2.90
CA PRO A 415 -9.63 -24.60 2.46
C PRO A 415 -10.68 -23.68 1.83
N LYS A 416 -10.62 -22.37 2.08
CA LYS A 416 -11.55 -21.36 1.54
C LYS A 416 -11.13 -20.85 0.15
N ILE A 417 -9.95 -21.23 -0.36
CA ILE A 417 -9.47 -20.82 -1.69
C ILE A 417 -10.50 -21.21 -2.78
N PRO A 418 -11.01 -22.43 -2.89
CA PRO A 418 -12.00 -22.79 -3.90
C PRO A 418 -13.34 -22.04 -3.74
N GLN A 419 -13.67 -21.61 -2.54
CA GLN A 419 -14.94 -20.94 -2.22
C GLN A 419 -14.96 -19.45 -2.58
N GLY A 420 -13.80 -18.88 -2.99
CA GLY A 420 -13.66 -17.47 -3.39
C GLY A 420 -12.26 -16.91 -3.18
N GLY A 421 -11.45 -17.50 -2.30
CA GLY A 421 -10.07 -17.08 -2.02
C GLY A 421 -9.13 -17.16 -3.24
N TRP A 422 -9.52 -17.89 -4.28
CA TRP A 422 -8.78 -17.93 -5.54
C TRP A 422 -8.63 -16.56 -6.20
N PHE A 423 -9.64 -15.68 -6.06
CA PHE A 423 -9.63 -14.37 -6.72
C PHE A 423 -8.49 -13.47 -6.21
N PRO A 424 -8.40 -13.14 -4.91
CA PRO A 424 -7.30 -12.30 -4.40
C PRO A 424 -5.92 -12.96 -4.58
N VAL A 425 -5.84 -14.29 -4.51
CA VAL A 425 -4.59 -15.01 -4.77
C VAL A 425 -4.18 -14.86 -6.24
N THR A 426 -5.11 -14.98 -7.19
CA THR A 426 -4.83 -14.80 -8.62
C THR A 426 -4.35 -13.37 -8.91
N ILE A 427 -5.02 -12.37 -8.35
CA ILE A 427 -4.62 -10.96 -8.48
C ILE A 427 -3.24 -10.74 -7.86
N GLY A 428 -3.03 -11.24 -6.65
CA GLY A 428 -1.74 -11.13 -5.97
C GLY A 428 -0.61 -11.81 -6.77
N VAL A 429 -0.83 -13.00 -7.30
CA VAL A 429 0.15 -13.68 -8.15
C VAL A 429 0.42 -12.90 -9.45
N ALA A 430 -0.62 -12.36 -10.10
CA ALA A 430 -0.47 -11.52 -11.27
C ALA A 430 0.36 -10.26 -10.96
N MET A 431 0.05 -9.56 -9.88
CA MET A 431 0.81 -8.39 -9.43
C MET A 431 2.25 -8.75 -9.06
N PHE A 432 2.47 -9.88 -8.40
CA PHE A 432 3.80 -10.36 -8.07
C PHE A 432 4.63 -10.67 -9.33
N ILE A 433 4.02 -11.26 -10.35
CA ILE A 433 4.66 -11.48 -11.65
C ILE A 433 5.01 -10.15 -12.32
N LEU A 434 4.09 -9.17 -12.32
CA LEU A 434 4.35 -7.83 -12.87
C LEU A 434 5.52 -7.15 -12.16
N MET A 435 5.46 -7.06 -10.82
CA MET A 435 6.50 -6.41 -10.01
C MET A 435 7.87 -7.08 -10.16
N THR A 436 7.92 -8.42 -10.12
CA THR A 436 9.18 -9.15 -10.26
C THR A 436 9.73 -9.10 -11.69
N THR A 437 8.87 -9.02 -12.70
CA THR A 437 9.29 -8.85 -14.10
C THR A 437 9.86 -7.47 -14.33
N TRP A 438 9.18 -6.44 -13.82
CA TRP A 438 9.66 -5.06 -13.90
C TRP A 438 11.00 -4.86 -13.20
N ASN A 439 11.12 -5.32 -11.96
CA ASN A 439 12.37 -5.23 -11.20
C ASN A 439 13.55 -5.90 -11.93
N ARG A 440 13.34 -7.10 -12.49
CA ARG A 440 14.39 -7.80 -13.26
C ARG A 440 14.75 -7.07 -14.56
N GLY A 441 13.76 -6.50 -15.26
CA GLY A 441 14.01 -5.71 -16.47
C GLY A 441 14.86 -4.50 -16.14
N ARG A 442 14.51 -3.78 -15.10
CA ARG A 442 15.26 -2.59 -14.62
C ARG A 442 16.69 -2.95 -14.16
N GLU A 443 16.88 -4.09 -13.49
CA GLU A 443 18.22 -4.58 -13.14
C GLU A 443 19.06 -4.87 -14.39
N ALA A 444 18.47 -5.49 -15.42
CA ALA A 444 19.15 -5.76 -16.68
C ALA A 444 19.52 -4.45 -17.41
N ASP A 445 18.62 -3.47 -17.46
CA ASP A 445 18.88 -2.15 -18.05
C ASP A 445 20.00 -1.42 -17.30
N ALA A 446 19.97 -1.43 -15.96
CA ALA A 446 21.02 -0.80 -15.14
C ALA A 446 22.39 -1.45 -15.36
N THR A 447 22.45 -2.78 -15.50
CA THR A 447 23.70 -3.51 -15.78
C THR A 447 24.27 -3.13 -17.14
N ARG A 448 23.41 -2.95 -18.15
CA ARG A 448 23.83 -2.51 -19.49
C ARG A 448 24.26 -1.05 -19.50
N ALA A 449 23.52 -0.17 -18.82
CA ALA A 449 23.89 1.23 -18.68
C ALA A 449 25.26 1.40 -17.99
N ALA A 450 25.58 0.53 -17.03
CA ALA A 450 26.90 0.51 -16.38
C ALA A 450 28.04 -0.01 -17.29
N ALA A 451 27.73 -0.74 -18.36
CA ALA A 451 28.69 -1.18 -19.37
C ALA A 451 28.95 -0.15 -20.49
N VAL A 452 28.29 1.01 -20.43
CA VAL A 452 28.49 2.14 -21.37
C VAL A 452 29.74 2.92 -20.97
N VAL A 453 30.36 3.59 -21.95
CA VAL A 453 31.56 4.45 -21.76
C VAL A 453 31.30 5.51 -20.67
N PRO A 454 32.24 5.70 -19.74
CA PRO A 454 32.17 6.78 -18.76
C PRO A 454 31.99 8.15 -19.42
N LEU A 455 31.19 9.03 -18.81
CA LEU A 455 30.88 10.36 -19.36
C LEU A 455 32.13 11.19 -19.63
N THR A 456 33.09 11.18 -18.73
CA THR A 456 34.35 11.93 -18.91
C THR A 456 35.15 11.42 -20.10
N GLN A 457 35.31 10.11 -20.25
CA GLN A 457 36.00 9.50 -21.39
C GLN A 457 35.29 9.84 -22.71
N PHE A 458 33.95 9.73 -22.74
CA PHE A 458 33.16 10.08 -23.93
C PHE A 458 33.33 11.55 -24.32
N LEU A 459 33.30 12.45 -23.34
CA LEU A 459 33.49 13.89 -23.61
C LEU A 459 34.91 14.17 -24.09
N ASP A 460 35.92 13.53 -23.51
CA ASP A 460 37.32 13.67 -23.96
C ASP A 460 37.51 13.20 -25.42
N GLU A 461 36.91 12.07 -25.78
CA GLU A 461 36.94 11.53 -27.15
C GLU A 461 36.25 12.49 -28.13
N VAL A 462 35.07 13.02 -27.76
CA VAL A 462 34.22 13.84 -28.63
C VAL A 462 34.74 15.28 -28.77
N LEU A 463 35.31 15.85 -27.70
CA LEU A 463 35.84 17.24 -27.74
C LEU A 463 37.21 17.34 -28.40
N ASN A 464 37.98 16.25 -28.43
CA ASN A 464 39.27 16.14 -29.08
C ASN A 464 39.20 15.48 -30.47
N ASP A 465 37.98 15.22 -30.99
CA ASP A 465 37.78 14.70 -32.35
C ASP A 465 38.36 15.67 -33.40
N PRO A 466 39.14 15.18 -34.39
CA PRO A 466 39.63 16.01 -35.51
C PRO A 466 38.52 16.74 -36.27
N GLU A 467 37.31 16.19 -36.30
CA GLU A 467 36.11 16.87 -36.83
C GLU A 467 35.33 17.50 -35.67
N PRO A 468 35.50 18.79 -35.39
CA PRO A 468 34.89 19.42 -34.23
C PRO A 468 33.35 19.41 -34.31
N LEU A 469 32.71 19.18 -33.16
CA LEU A 469 31.27 19.30 -33.04
C LEU A 469 30.79 20.75 -33.19
N ALA A 470 29.64 20.92 -33.82
CA ALA A 470 28.98 22.21 -33.85
C ALA A 470 28.47 22.58 -32.44
N ARG A 471 28.90 23.76 -31.96
CA ARG A 471 28.40 24.32 -30.68
C ARG A 471 27.25 25.27 -30.95
N VAL A 472 26.06 24.95 -30.46
CA VAL A 472 24.87 25.78 -30.64
C VAL A 472 24.53 26.56 -29.38
N PRO A 473 23.94 27.75 -29.47
CA PRO A 473 23.51 28.53 -28.30
C PRO A 473 22.47 27.80 -27.49
N GLY A 474 22.38 28.16 -26.20
CA GLY A 474 21.39 27.62 -25.28
C GLY A 474 21.90 26.49 -24.40
N THR A 475 20.98 25.90 -23.65
CA THR A 475 21.24 24.83 -22.67
C THR A 475 20.57 23.52 -23.12
N ALA A 476 21.33 22.45 -23.14
CA ALA A 476 20.78 21.08 -23.29
C ALA A 476 20.87 20.33 -21.99
N VAL A 477 19.79 19.67 -21.60
CA VAL A 477 19.72 18.80 -20.43
C VAL A 477 19.52 17.35 -20.86
N TYR A 478 20.42 16.47 -20.44
CA TYR A 478 20.43 15.05 -20.77
C TYR A 478 20.20 14.21 -19.51
N PRO A 479 18.96 13.84 -19.17
CA PRO A 479 18.71 12.93 -18.04
C PRO A 479 19.26 11.53 -18.33
N GLY A 480 20.00 10.99 -17.36
CA GLY A 480 20.56 9.64 -17.36
C GLY A 480 20.12 8.87 -16.12
N SER A 481 20.25 7.56 -16.18
CA SER A 481 19.86 6.66 -15.07
C SER A 481 21.03 6.29 -14.13
N VAL A 482 22.28 6.52 -14.55
CA VAL A 482 23.47 6.12 -13.82
C VAL A 482 24.47 7.28 -13.74
N ARG A 483 24.93 7.57 -12.53
CA ARG A 483 25.94 8.59 -12.26
C ARG A 483 27.24 8.27 -12.99
N GLY A 484 27.87 9.28 -13.59
CA GLY A 484 29.17 9.16 -14.26
C GLY A 484 29.17 8.43 -15.59
N MET A 485 28.01 7.94 -16.07
CA MET A 485 27.88 7.25 -17.34
C MET A 485 27.28 8.19 -18.42
N THR A 486 27.61 7.92 -19.67
CA THR A 486 27.15 8.71 -20.81
C THR A 486 25.64 8.53 -21.03
N PRO A 487 24.80 9.58 -20.94
CA PRO A 487 23.38 9.45 -21.23
C PRO A 487 23.13 8.96 -22.66
N ALA A 488 22.19 8.04 -22.82
CA ALA A 488 21.92 7.45 -24.13
C ALA A 488 21.44 8.50 -25.16
N ALA A 489 20.67 9.49 -24.71
CA ALA A 489 20.24 10.60 -25.56
C ALA A 489 21.42 11.49 -26.02
N LEU A 490 22.41 11.74 -25.14
CA LEU A 490 23.64 12.45 -25.53
C LEU A 490 24.39 11.68 -26.62
N ARG A 491 24.61 10.39 -26.41
CA ARG A 491 25.32 9.56 -27.38
C ARG A 491 24.64 9.55 -28.75
N SER A 492 23.31 9.42 -28.76
CA SER A 492 22.51 9.46 -29.99
C SER A 492 22.60 10.84 -30.68
N ASN A 493 22.46 11.94 -29.93
CA ASN A 493 22.53 13.30 -30.47
C ASN A 493 23.91 13.61 -31.07
N VAL A 494 24.99 13.26 -30.35
CA VAL A 494 26.35 13.45 -30.85
C VAL A 494 26.62 12.60 -32.09
N ARG A 495 26.23 11.33 -32.10
CA ARG A 495 26.47 10.42 -33.23
C ARG A 495 25.75 10.83 -34.50
N HIS A 496 24.50 11.28 -34.41
CA HIS A 496 23.66 11.52 -35.60
C HIS A 496 23.57 12.98 -35.99
N ASN A 497 23.55 13.90 -35.03
CA ASN A 497 23.42 15.35 -35.31
C ASN A 497 24.75 16.11 -35.29
N ARG A 498 25.81 15.52 -34.68
CA ARG A 498 27.13 16.18 -34.52
C ARG A 498 27.06 17.55 -33.84
N VAL A 499 26.15 17.68 -32.86
CA VAL A 499 25.86 18.94 -32.17
C VAL A 499 25.99 18.78 -30.66
N LEU A 500 26.57 19.81 -30.03
CA LEU A 500 26.58 19.98 -28.58
C LEU A 500 26.23 21.42 -28.20
N HIS A 501 25.35 21.64 -27.21
CA HIS A 501 25.00 23.00 -26.80
C HIS A 501 26.12 23.67 -26.02
N GLN A 502 26.14 25.02 -26.02
CA GLN A 502 27.12 25.83 -25.28
C GLN A 502 27.12 25.40 -23.80
N THR A 503 25.93 25.23 -23.20
CA THR A 503 25.79 24.64 -21.89
C THR A 503 25.14 23.26 -22.02
N SER A 504 25.78 22.22 -21.49
CA SER A 504 25.27 20.87 -21.52
C SER A 504 25.26 20.31 -20.10
N ILE A 505 24.06 19.96 -19.58
CA ILE A 505 23.85 19.47 -18.23
C ILE A 505 23.50 17.96 -18.31
N PHE A 506 24.37 17.14 -17.75
CA PHE A 506 24.18 15.70 -17.65
C PHE A 506 23.59 15.40 -16.28
N PHE A 507 22.32 15.01 -16.28
CA PHE A 507 21.51 14.94 -15.09
C PHE A 507 21.32 13.48 -14.67
N ALA A 508 21.86 13.08 -13.50
CA ALA A 508 21.60 11.77 -12.91
C ALA A 508 20.56 11.89 -11.80
N ASN A 509 19.44 11.18 -11.96
CA ASN A 509 18.36 11.15 -10.97
C ASN A 509 18.45 9.85 -10.16
N LEU A 510 18.74 9.96 -8.85
CA LEU A 510 18.91 8.82 -7.95
C LEU A 510 17.76 8.76 -6.94
N SER A 511 16.99 7.68 -7.00
CA SER A 511 15.97 7.41 -5.99
C SER A 511 16.63 6.73 -4.78
N GLU A 512 16.43 7.32 -3.60
CA GLU A 512 16.96 6.81 -2.34
C GLU A 512 15.95 5.87 -1.65
N SER A 513 16.45 4.95 -0.84
CA SER A 513 15.58 4.10 -0.01
C SER A 513 14.94 4.84 1.16
N ALA A 514 15.31 6.10 1.37
CA ALA A 514 14.69 7.01 2.33
C ALA A 514 13.47 7.69 1.69
N PRO A 515 12.41 8.02 2.45
CA PRO A 515 11.24 8.71 1.91
C PRO A 515 11.56 10.12 1.40
N ARG A 516 12.46 10.80 2.08
CA ARG A 516 12.88 12.18 1.75
C ARG A 516 14.37 12.34 1.89
N VAL A 517 14.94 13.23 1.09
CA VAL A 517 16.36 13.58 1.13
C VAL A 517 16.53 15.00 1.65
N ASP A 518 17.52 15.19 2.53
CA ASP A 518 17.86 16.52 3.06
C ASP A 518 18.31 17.44 1.92
N GLU A 519 17.83 18.69 1.94
CA GLU A 519 18.16 19.70 0.92
C GLU A 519 19.68 19.92 0.73
N LYS A 520 20.45 19.76 1.80
CA LYS A 520 21.91 19.91 1.75
C LYS A 520 22.61 18.83 0.92
N THR A 521 22.04 17.60 0.89
CA THR A 521 22.61 16.45 0.19
C THR A 521 21.87 16.11 -1.10
N ARG A 522 20.80 16.86 -1.40
CA ARG A 522 19.91 16.63 -2.54
C ARG A 522 20.59 16.79 -3.88
N ILE A 523 21.47 17.79 -4.01
CA ILE A 523 22.07 18.16 -5.29
C ILE A 523 23.59 18.22 -5.15
N GLU A 524 24.27 17.44 -5.97
CA GLU A 524 25.71 17.54 -6.22
C GLU A 524 25.95 18.07 -7.64
N THR A 525 26.85 19.02 -7.78
CA THR A 525 27.24 19.58 -9.09
C THR A 525 28.73 19.43 -9.31
N ARG A 526 29.13 19.05 -10.52
CA ARG A 526 30.52 18.96 -10.94
C ARG A 526 30.72 19.59 -12.31
N SER A 527 31.64 20.53 -12.44
CA SER A 527 32.06 21.05 -13.74
C SER A 527 32.99 20.03 -14.42
N LEU A 528 32.70 19.75 -15.70
CA LEU A 528 33.52 18.88 -16.57
C LEU A 528 34.34 19.67 -17.60
N GLY A 529 34.27 21.03 -17.54
CA GLY A 529 34.91 21.89 -18.52
C GLY A 529 34.07 22.16 -19.77
N ASN A 530 34.46 23.12 -20.58
CA ASN A 530 33.85 23.45 -21.90
C ASN A 530 32.31 23.63 -21.87
N GLY A 531 31.75 24.21 -20.79
CA GLY A 531 30.30 24.37 -20.62
C GLY A 531 29.54 23.09 -20.29
N CYS A 532 30.23 22.03 -19.92
CA CYS A 532 29.66 20.74 -19.55
C CYS A 532 29.60 20.59 -18.03
N TYR A 533 28.44 20.18 -17.51
CA TYR A 533 28.19 20.02 -16.07
C TYR A 533 27.52 18.67 -15.78
N GLU A 534 28.01 17.98 -14.77
CA GLU A 534 27.32 16.82 -14.20
C GLU A 534 26.53 17.27 -12.97
N VAL A 535 25.24 16.95 -12.97
CA VAL A 535 24.32 17.25 -11.86
C VAL A 535 23.72 15.93 -11.37
N VAL A 536 23.93 15.61 -10.11
CA VAL A 536 23.33 14.45 -9.47
C VAL A 536 22.26 14.95 -8.51
N ALA A 537 21.00 14.62 -8.76
CA ALA A 537 19.92 14.89 -7.84
C ALA A 537 19.46 13.61 -7.17
N ARG A 538 19.31 13.69 -5.85
CA ARG A 538 18.78 12.61 -5.01
C ARG A 538 17.38 12.99 -4.58
N HIS A 539 16.45 12.04 -4.66
CA HIS A 539 15.10 12.20 -4.15
C HIS A 539 14.66 10.94 -3.40
N GLY A 540 13.84 11.14 -2.39
CA GLY A 540 13.25 10.05 -1.65
C GLY A 540 12.07 9.43 -2.42
N PHE A 541 11.66 8.21 -2.03
CA PHE A 541 10.59 7.49 -2.73
C PHE A 541 9.17 8.08 -2.53
N VAL A 542 9.01 9.14 -1.74
CA VAL A 542 7.77 9.94 -1.60
C VAL A 542 7.87 11.26 -2.37
N GLU A 543 9.06 11.59 -2.88
CA GLU A 543 9.34 12.83 -3.59
C GLU A 543 9.33 12.59 -5.10
N ARG A 544 8.81 13.57 -5.86
CA ARG A 544 8.84 13.52 -7.31
C ARG A 544 9.85 14.50 -7.84
N PRO A 545 10.68 14.08 -8.79
CA PRO A 545 11.60 14.98 -9.46
C PRO A 545 10.82 15.94 -10.36
N ASN A 546 11.03 17.25 -10.18
CA ASN A 546 10.59 18.29 -11.09
C ASN A 546 11.85 18.97 -11.65
N LEU A 547 12.17 18.68 -12.90
CA LEU A 547 13.40 19.14 -13.52
C LEU A 547 13.47 20.67 -13.68
N PRO A 548 12.42 21.38 -14.11
CA PRO A 548 12.41 22.83 -14.15
C PRO A 548 12.69 23.49 -12.79
N GLN A 549 12.03 23.04 -11.74
CA GLN A 549 12.25 23.57 -10.38
C GLN A 549 13.68 23.29 -9.88
N LEU A 550 14.18 22.11 -10.21
CA LEU A 550 15.53 21.71 -9.81
C LEU A 550 16.57 22.55 -10.56
N LEU A 551 16.41 22.78 -11.87
CA LEU A 551 17.30 23.64 -12.65
C LEU A 551 17.30 25.08 -12.14
N ALA A 552 16.14 25.64 -11.78
CA ALA A 552 16.04 26.94 -11.14
C ALA A 552 16.83 27.02 -9.82
N SER A 553 16.88 25.92 -9.06
CA SER A 553 17.67 25.85 -7.82
C SER A 553 19.19 25.75 -8.01
N LEU A 554 19.65 25.52 -9.25
CA LEU A 554 21.07 25.44 -9.60
C LEU A 554 21.70 26.81 -9.90
N GLU A 555 20.90 27.87 -9.97
CA GLU A 555 21.42 29.23 -10.16
C GLU A 555 22.48 29.58 -9.13
N GLY A 556 23.61 30.14 -9.60
CA GLY A 556 24.77 30.43 -8.74
C GLY A 556 25.64 29.23 -8.34
N ARG A 557 25.23 27.98 -8.68
CA ARG A 557 26.04 26.75 -8.44
C ARG A 557 26.82 26.30 -9.66
N LEU A 558 26.42 26.75 -10.88
CA LEU A 558 27.06 26.40 -12.15
C LEU A 558 27.78 27.63 -12.77
N GLY A 559 28.45 28.42 -11.95
CA GLY A 559 29.11 29.65 -12.39
C GLY A 559 28.12 30.76 -12.76
N GLU A 560 28.31 31.40 -13.90
CA GLU A 560 27.42 32.47 -14.40
C GLU A 560 26.15 31.96 -15.09
N TRP A 561 25.97 30.65 -15.22
CA TRP A 561 24.80 30.07 -15.86
C TRP A 561 23.52 30.38 -15.08
N ARG A 562 22.46 30.73 -15.85
CA ARG A 562 21.10 30.94 -15.34
C ARG A 562 20.13 30.05 -16.09
N TYR A 563 19.08 29.63 -15.41
CA TYR A 563 18.03 28.85 -16.01
C TYR A 563 17.08 29.74 -16.83
N GLU A 564 17.10 29.56 -18.13
CA GLU A 564 16.19 30.22 -19.06
C GLU A 564 15.31 29.17 -19.75
N PRO A 565 14.02 29.04 -19.38
CA PRO A 565 13.15 28.00 -19.93
C PRO A 565 13.12 28.00 -21.47
N LYS A 566 12.98 29.19 -22.11
CA LYS A 566 12.89 29.33 -23.57
C LYS A 566 14.17 28.94 -24.32
N HIS A 567 15.30 28.87 -23.65
CA HIS A 567 16.60 28.51 -24.22
C HIS A 567 17.14 27.19 -23.66
N THR A 568 16.27 26.40 -23.02
CA THR A 568 16.65 25.11 -22.45
C THR A 568 15.88 23.98 -23.14
N THR A 569 16.60 23.02 -23.72
CA THR A 569 16.03 21.84 -24.37
C THR A 569 16.35 20.58 -23.58
N PHE A 570 15.32 19.74 -23.34
CA PHE A 570 15.46 18.48 -22.65
C PHE A 570 15.52 17.32 -23.64
N PHE A 571 16.64 16.60 -23.68
CA PHE A 571 16.84 15.45 -24.55
C PHE A 571 16.54 14.16 -23.80
N LEU A 572 15.37 13.58 -24.03
CA LEU A 572 14.90 12.39 -23.32
C LEU A 572 15.09 11.13 -24.18
N PRO A 573 15.56 10.01 -23.59
CA PRO A 573 15.54 8.73 -24.27
C PRO A 573 14.11 8.17 -24.29
N ARG A 574 13.63 7.78 -25.47
CA ARG A 574 12.45 6.93 -25.64
C ARG A 574 12.93 5.53 -25.90
N GLU A 575 12.91 4.71 -24.85
CA GLU A 575 13.41 3.33 -24.90
C GLU A 575 12.37 2.42 -25.57
N GLU A 576 12.74 1.82 -26.69
CA GLU A 576 11.98 0.75 -27.33
C GLU A 576 12.64 -0.60 -27.03
N VAL A 577 11.95 -1.43 -26.24
CA VAL A 577 12.48 -2.73 -25.83
C VAL A 577 12.32 -3.73 -26.95
N VAL A 578 13.45 -4.19 -27.50
CA VAL A 578 13.51 -5.22 -28.55
C VAL A 578 13.99 -6.53 -27.95
N LYS A 579 13.38 -7.64 -28.39
CA LYS A 579 13.77 -8.99 -27.93
C LYS A 579 15.18 -9.35 -28.41
N GLY A 580 16.07 -9.64 -27.46
CA GLY A 580 17.41 -10.17 -27.73
C GLY A 580 17.44 -11.67 -27.96
N HIS A 581 18.66 -12.23 -28.02
CA HIS A 581 18.88 -13.65 -28.29
C HIS A 581 18.40 -14.57 -27.15
N PRO A 582 17.99 -15.82 -27.43
CA PRO A 582 17.71 -16.84 -26.43
C PRO A 582 18.95 -17.10 -25.55
N GLY A 583 18.81 -16.94 -24.23
CA GLY A 583 19.92 -17.19 -23.28
C GLY A 583 20.20 -16.06 -22.32
N ASP A 584 19.61 -14.88 -22.50
CA ASP A 584 19.71 -13.76 -21.56
C ASP A 584 18.97 -13.99 -20.23
N ALA A 585 19.23 -13.13 -19.24
CA ALA A 585 18.77 -13.25 -17.84
C ALA A 585 17.25 -13.42 -17.61
N MET A 586 16.41 -13.23 -18.64
CA MET A 586 14.96 -13.37 -18.57
C MET A 586 14.40 -14.34 -19.63
N ARG A 587 13.35 -15.10 -19.25
CA ARG A 587 12.58 -15.93 -20.19
C ARG A 587 11.80 -15.06 -21.18
N ASP A 588 11.61 -15.53 -22.43
CA ASP A 588 11.02 -14.74 -23.52
C ASP A 588 9.65 -14.15 -23.21
N TRP A 589 8.78 -14.89 -22.53
CA TRP A 589 7.47 -14.36 -22.12
C TRP A 589 7.57 -13.17 -21.14
N ARG A 590 8.60 -13.18 -20.25
CA ARG A 590 8.85 -12.05 -19.35
C ARG A 590 9.44 -10.86 -20.08
N LYS A 591 10.28 -11.09 -21.10
CA LYS A 591 10.79 -10.02 -21.96
C LYS A 591 9.63 -9.34 -22.69
N SER A 592 8.67 -10.13 -23.23
CA SER A 592 7.46 -9.59 -23.86
C SER A 592 6.59 -8.80 -22.89
N LEU A 593 6.42 -9.32 -21.66
CA LEU A 593 5.67 -8.63 -20.62
C LEU A 593 6.35 -7.32 -20.21
N PHE A 594 7.67 -7.31 -20.02
CA PHE A 594 8.44 -6.11 -19.70
C PHE A 594 8.34 -5.07 -20.81
N ALA A 595 8.45 -5.49 -22.09
CA ALA A 595 8.28 -4.61 -23.24
C ALA A 595 6.89 -3.97 -23.28
N ALA A 596 5.83 -4.76 -23.03
CA ALA A 596 4.47 -4.25 -22.94
C ALA A 596 4.30 -3.26 -21.78
N MET A 597 4.88 -3.55 -20.61
CA MET A 597 4.85 -2.65 -19.46
C MET A 597 5.62 -1.35 -19.74
N SER A 598 6.77 -1.43 -20.41
CA SER A 598 7.59 -0.27 -20.80
C SER A 598 6.85 0.61 -21.81
N PHE A 599 6.19 0.00 -22.79
CA PHE A 599 5.40 0.73 -23.81
C PHE A 599 4.24 1.52 -23.21
N HIS A 600 3.57 0.97 -22.18
CA HIS A 600 2.45 1.62 -21.49
C HIS A 600 2.89 2.48 -20.29
N SER A 601 4.19 2.61 -20.03
CA SER A 601 4.68 3.47 -18.96
C SER A 601 4.47 4.96 -19.32
N ALA A 602 4.29 5.80 -18.30
CA ALA A 602 4.24 7.26 -18.48
C ALA A 602 5.54 7.75 -19.14
N SER A 603 5.43 8.77 -19.97
CA SER A 603 6.59 9.35 -20.65
C SER A 603 7.59 9.92 -19.63
N SER A 604 8.87 9.93 -20.00
CA SER A 604 9.90 10.57 -19.17
C SER A 604 9.63 12.08 -19.00
N ALA A 605 9.00 12.72 -19.97
CA ALA A 605 8.59 14.12 -19.88
C ALA A 605 7.57 14.35 -18.76
N GLU A 606 6.50 13.55 -18.73
CA GLU A 606 5.49 13.63 -17.66
C GLU A 606 6.08 13.32 -16.27
N TYR A 607 6.99 12.37 -16.19
CA TYR A 607 7.66 12.00 -14.94
C TYR A 607 8.51 13.16 -14.37
N TYR A 608 9.21 13.90 -15.24
CA TYR A 608 10.05 15.03 -14.84
C TYR A 608 9.30 16.38 -14.76
N GLY A 609 8.00 16.41 -15.04
CA GLY A 609 7.17 17.62 -15.02
C GLY A 609 7.55 18.61 -16.14
N LEU A 610 7.86 18.10 -17.34
CA LEU A 610 8.27 18.89 -18.51
C LEU A 610 7.09 19.14 -19.43
N ASP A 611 7.03 20.36 -19.99
CA ASP A 611 6.12 20.70 -21.08
C ASP A 611 6.65 20.15 -22.41
N GLY A 612 5.76 19.65 -23.26
CA GLY A 612 6.13 18.95 -24.49
C GLY A 612 6.87 19.80 -25.54
N GLU A 613 6.75 21.12 -25.47
CA GLU A 613 7.41 22.04 -26.42
C GLU A 613 8.92 22.12 -26.21
N ASP A 614 9.39 21.93 -24.97
CA ASP A 614 10.81 22.02 -24.60
C ASP A 614 11.54 20.68 -24.70
N VAL A 615 10.87 19.61 -25.18
CA VAL A 615 11.35 18.22 -25.13
C VAL A 615 11.67 17.68 -26.51
N VAL A 616 12.85 17.10 -26.65
CA VAL A 616 13.26 16.30 -27.80
C VAL A 616 13.36 14.84 -27.36
N GLU A 617 12.48 13.98 -27.87
CA GLU A 617 12.54 12.54 -27.61
C GLU A 617 13.39 11.82 -28.67
N LEU A 618 14.39 11.08 -28.24
CA LEU A 618 15.26 10.29 -29.09
C LEU A 618 14.93 8.80 -28.92
N GLY A 619 14.49 8.15 -29.99
CA GLY A 619 14.21 6.72 -30.02
C GLY A 619 15.49 5.91 -29.86
N ILE A 620 15.54 5.03 -28.85
CA ILE A 620 16.69 4.18 -28.54
C ILE A 620 16.19 2.75 -28.39
N GLN A 621 16.75 1.83 -29.20
CA GLN A 621 16.45 0.42 -29.07
C GLN A 621 17.26 -0.20 -27.93
N VAL A 622 16.56 -0.80 -26.97
CA VAL A 622 17.13 -1.55 -25.87
C VAL A 622 16.87 -3.04 -26.12
N VAL A 623 17.93 -3.77 -26.46
CA VAL A 623 17.84 -5.22 -26.71
C VAL A 623 17.85 -5.97 -25.36
N LEU A 624 16.80 -6.71 -25.00
CA LEU A 624 16.70 -7.49 -23.75
C LEU A 624 16.82 -8.98 -23.98
#